data_a006e66f02ba58fc4ab7bf11eeba06f3
#
_entry.id   a006e66f02ba58fc4ab7bf11eeba06f3
#
_cell.length_a   1.000
_cell.length_b   1.000
_cell.length_c   1.000
_cell.angle_alpha   90.00
_cell.angle_beta   90.00
_cell.angle_gamma   90.00
#
_symmetry.space_group_name_H-M   'P 1'
#
loop_
_entity.id
_entity.type
_entity.pdbx_description
1 polymer ?
#
loop_
_entity_poly.entity_id
_entity_poly.type
_entity_poly.pdbx_seq_one_letter_code
_entity_poly.pdbx_strand_id
1 'polypeptide(L)' 'MTKKEAIKIILSDKKSFLTTLNYAVDYCNSALNMSGPELDVQCLYILGNIVYWRHPQAREVRNALKRKED' A
#
# COMPACT_ATOMS: atom_id res chain seq x y z
N MET A 1 7.53 -10.68 -1.62
CA MET A 1 6.35 -10.06 -0.98
C MET A 1 5.28 -9.85 -2.03
N THR A 2 4.05 -10.22 -1.74
CA THR A 2 2.92 -9.96 -2.62
C THR A 2 2.38 -8.55 -2.38
N LYS A 3 1.52 -8.06 -3.29
CA LYS A 3 0.87 -6.77 -3.10
C LYS A 3 0.04 -6.72 -1.82
N LYS A 4 -0.69 -7.79 -1.53
CA LYS A 4 -1.51 -7.84 -0.31
C LYS A 4 -0.68 -7.89 0.96
N GLU A 5 0.46 -8.57 0.92
CA GLU A 5 1.39 -8.54 2.05
C GLU A 5 1.93 -7.11 2.26
N ALA A 6 2.28 -6.43 1.18
CA ALA A 6 2.75 -5.04 1.25
C ALA A 6 1.67 -4.13 1.86
N ILE A 7 0.42 -4.30 1.43
CA ILE A 7 -0.71 -3.53 1.94
C ILE A 7 -0.90 -3.79 3.43
N LYS A 8 -0.76 -5.02 3.88
CA LYS A 8 -0.89 -5.36 5.30
C LYS A 8 0.21 -4.72 6.13
N ILE A 9 1.42 -4.59 5.58
CA ILE A 9 2.51 -3.89 6.28
C ILE A 9 2.16 -2.42 6.46
N ILE A 10 1.63 -1.77 5.43
CA ILE A 10 1.17 -0.38 5.54
C ILE A 10 0.12 -0.26 6.63
N LEU A 11 -0.87 -1.14 6.63
CA LEU A 11 -1.95 -1.10 7.62
C LEU A 11 -1.50 -1.45 9.03
N SER A 12 -0.34 -2.07 9.19
CA SER A 12 0.21 -2.37 10.52
C SER A 12 0.84 -1.14 11.18
N ASP A 13 1.19 -0.12 10.41
CA ASP A 13 1.83 1.08 10.93
C ASP A 13 0.79 2.12 11.35
N LYS A 14 0.03 1.79 12.38
CA LYS A 14 -1.12 2.59 12.83
C LYS A 14 -0.74 3.97 13.33
N LYS A 15 0.46 4.14 13.85
CA LYS A 15 0.91 5.44 14.35
C LYS A 15 1.04 6.48 13.23
N SER A 16 1.14 6.05 11.98
CA SER A 16 1.24 6.94 10.83
C SER A 16 -0.11 7.24 10.17
N PHE A 17 -1.21 6.66 10.66
CA PHE A 17 -2.53 6.80 10.03
C PHE A 17 -3.01 8.24 9.93
N LEU A 18 -2.75 9.07 10.94
CA LEU A 18 -3.21 10.45 10.95
C LEU A 18 -2.18 11.43 10.38
N THR A 19 -1.08 10.93 9.87
CA THR A 19 0.00 11.74 9.29
C THR A 19 0.30 11.29 7.87
N THR A 20 1.37 10.54 7.66
CA THR A 20 1.85 10.20 6.31
C THR A 20 0.96 9.19 5.59
N LEU A 21 0.10 8.46 6.28
CA LEU A 21 -0.79 7.47 5.69
C LEU A 21 -2.25 7.91 5.67
N ASN A 22 -2.55 9.16 6.01
CA ASN A 22 -3.92 9.64 6.19
C ASN A 22 -4.86 9.25 5.04
N TYR A 23 -4.44 9.43 3.79
CA TYR A 23 -5.28 9.11 2.63
C TYR A 23 -5.10 7.68 2.13
N ALA A 24 -4.02 7.02 2.52
CA ALA A 24 -3.72 5.68 2.02
C ALA A 24 -4.53 4.59 2.72
N VAL A 25 -4.95 4.81 3.97
CA VAL A 25 -5.60 3.78 4.77
C VAL A 25 -6.86 3.24 4.09
N ASP A 26 -7.74 4.12 3.61
CA ASP A 26 -8.98 3.69 2.97
C ASP A 26 -8.70 2.92 1.68
N TYR A 27 -7.74 3.39 0.88
CA TYR A 27 -7.34 2.68 -0.34
C TYR A 27 -6.79 1.29 -0.01
N CYS A 28 -5.99 1.18 1.06
CA CYS A 28 -5.43 -0.10 1.48
C CYS A 28 -6.52 -1.07 1.94
N ASN A 29 -7.47 -0.61 2.72
CA ASN A 29 -8.57 -1.45 3.19
C ASN A 29 -9.40 -1.96 2.01
N SER A 30 -9.71 -1.10 1.04
CA SER A 30 -10.44 -1.50 -0.15
C SER A 30 -9.67 -2.51 -0.98
N ALA A 31 -8.35 -2.33 -1.08
CA ALA A 31 -7.49 -3.19 -1.89
C ALA A 31 -7.47 -4.64 -1.41
N LEU A 32 -7.70 -4.88 -0.13
CA LEU A 32 -7.70 -6.23 0.42
C LEU A 32 -8.79 -7.12 -0.20
N ASN A 33 -9.83 -6.51 -0.77
CA ASN A 33 -10.93 -7.23 -1.42
C ASN A 33 -10.79 -7.23 -2.95
N MET A 34 -9.68 -6.75 -3.49
CA MET A 34 -9.46 -6.66 -4.92
C MET A 34 -8.47 -7.70 -5.41
N SER A 35 -8.47 -7.97 -6.72
CA SER A 35 -7.51 -8.86 -7.35
C SER A 35 -7.33 -8.46 -8.82
N GLY A 36 -6.30 -9.01 -9.47
CA GLY A 36 -6.05 -8.78 -10.88
C GLY A 36 -5.81 -7.31 -11.23
N PRO A 37 -6.28 -6.87 -12.41
CA PRO A 37 -6.05 -5.49 -12.86
C PRO A 37 -6.61 -4.43 -11.92
N GLU A 38 -7.72 -4.72 -11.25
CA GLU A 38 -8.31 -3.79 -10.29
C GLU A 38 -7.34 -3.53 -9.13
N LEU A 39 -6.71 -4.57 -8.62
CA LEU A 39 -5.71 -4.44 -7.55
C LEU A 39 -4.49 -3.65 -8.05
N ASP A 40 -4.05 -3.88 -9.28
CA ASP A 40 -2.90 -3.15 -9.84
C ASP A 40 -3.18 -1.65 -9.87
N VAL A 41 -4.36 -1.24 -10.32
CA VAL A 41 -4.74 0.17 -10.35
C VAL A 41 -4.80 0.75 -8.94
N GLN A 42 -5.39 0.01 -8.02
CA GLN A 42 -5.50 0.46 -6.63
C GLN A 42 -4.12 0.65 -6.00
N CYS A 43 -3.17 -0.23 -6.31
CA CYS A 43 -1.80 -0.10 -5.81
C CYS A 43 -1.13 1.19 -6.30
N LEU A 44 -1.45 1.65 -7.51
CA LEU A 44 -0.92 2.92 -8.01
C LEU A 44 -1.45 4.10 -7.20
N TYR A 45 -2.73 4.06 -6.81
CA TYR A 45 -3.29 5.09 -5.93
C TYR A 45 -2.63 5.06 -4.57
N ILE A 46 -2.40 3.87 -4.02
CA ILE A 46 -1.72 3.74 -2.73
C ILE A 46 -0.31 4.33 -2.81
N LEU A 47 0.43 4.00 -3.87
CA LEU A 47 1.79 4.53 -4.07
C LEU A 47 1.80 6.07 -4.07
N GLY A 48 0.82 6.70 -4.71
CA GLY A 48 0.71 8.15 -4.74
C GLY A 48 0.40 8.77 -3.37
N ASN A 49 -0.08 7.97 -2.44
CA ASN A 49 -0.50 8.45 -1.12
C ASN A 49 0.42 8.00 0.01
N ILE A 50 1.55 7.35 -0.29
CA ILE A 50 2.54 6.97 0.72
C ILE A 50 3.92 7.61 0.44
N VAL A 51 3.93 8.71 -0.30
CA VAL A 51 5.17 9.37 -0.74
C VAL A 51 6.04 9.75 0.46
N TYR A 52 5.45 10.23 1.53
CA TYR A 52 6.17 10.67 2.73
C TYR A 52 6.25 9.62 3.82
N TRP A 53 5.68 8.45 3.58
CA TRP A 53 5.70 7.38 4.56
C TRP A 53 7.12 6.81 4.70
N ARG A 54 7.58 6.70 5.94
CA ARG A 54 8.89 6.16 6.26
C ARG A 54 8.70 4.94 7.16
N HIS A 55 9.28 3.85 6.72
CA HIS A 55 9.20 2.57 7.43
C HIS A 55 10.40 1.74 7.01
N PRO A 56 10.95 0.89 7.89
CA PRO A 56 12.09 0.05 7.51
C PRO A 56 11.85 -0.78 6.26
N GLN A 57 10.60 -1.17 5.99
CA GLN A 57 10.24 -1.97 4.82
C GLN A 57 9.62 -1.16 3.69
N ALA A 58 9.65 0.18 3.76
CA ALA A 58 8.98 1.02 2.77
C ALA A 58 9.46 0.77 1.35
N ARG A 59 10.77 0.56 1.15
CA ARG A 59 11.31 0.28 -0.18
C ARG A 59 10.73 -1.01 -0.76
N GLU A 60 10.71 -2.07 0.05
CA GLU A 60 10.19 -3.37 -0.39
C GLU A 60 8.69 -3.29 -0.67
N VAL A 61 7.96 -2.56 0.17
CA VAL A 61 6.52 -2.35 -0.02
C VAL A 61 6.27 -1.61 -1.34
N ARG A 62 6.99 -0.52 -1.59
CA ARG A 62 6.84 0.23 -2.84
C ARG A 62 7.15 -0.64 -4.05
N ASN A 63 8.20 -1.43 -3.98
CA ASN A 63 8.57 -2.33 -5.08
C ASN A 63 7.48 -3.36 -5.35
N ALA A 64 6.87 -3.91 -4.30
CA ALA A 64 5.79 -4.88 -4.45
C ALA A 64 4.55 -4.24 -5.09
N LEU A 65 4.21 -3.02 -4.70
CA LEU A 65 3.04 -2.33 -5.23
C LEU A 65 3.20 -1.93 -6.70
N LYS A 66 4.43 -1.78 -7.18
CA LYS A 66 4.70 -1.41 -8.57
C LYS A 66 4.60 -2.59 -9.53
N ARG A 67 4.67 -3.81 -9.05
CA ARG A 67 4.64 -4.98 -9.93
C ARG A 67 3.27 -5.16 -10.54
N LYS A 68 3.23 -5.67 -11.78
CA LYS A 68 1.97 -5.91 -12.49
C LYS A 68 1.30 -7.22 -12.10
N GLU A 69 2.04 -8.07 -11.39
CA GLU A 69 1.51 -9.35 -10.90
C GLU A 69 2.17 -9.68 -9.57
N ASP A 70 1.49 -10.46 -8.76
CA ASP A 70 2.02 -10.84 -7.44
C ASP A 70 3.04 -11.95 -7.50
#